data_94ba01f67fb40ecf8e86507845aadd96
#
_entry.id   94ba01f67fb40ecf8e86507845aadd96
#
_cell.length_a   1.000
_cell.length_b   1.000
_cell.length_c   1.000
_cell.angle_alpha   90.00
_cell.angle_beta   90.00
_cell.angle_gamma   90.00
#
_symmetry.space_group_name_H-M   'P 1'
#
loop_
_entity.id
_entity.type
_entity.pdbx_description
1 polymer ?
#
loop_
_entity_poly.entity_id
_entity_poly.type
_entity_poly.pdbx_seq_one_letter_code
_entity_poly.pdbx_strand_id
1 'polypeptide(L)'
;LIDKLYPLYLNLHVKARFRLAALTPRYFVEMKEQYPESFIVKTYSLNGEIVGFRSFFLNENQLDAHFIGVNYELNREINLYQRILYDFVSDAIHAGSSELLLGRTAAEIKSTIGAIPHDLTCYIRHRNSLSNQIIRPFIDYLKPSDWTPRSPFRLGE
;
A
#
# COMPACT_ATOMS: atom_id res chain seq x y z
N LEU A 1 -14.92 13.08 7.43
CA LEU A 1 -13.56 12.87 6.91
C LEU A 1 -13.54 11.77 5.85
N ILE A 2 -14.14 10.60 6.12
CA ILE A 2 -14.10 9.44 5.22
C ILE A 2 -14.65 9.76 3.82
N ASP A 3 -15.68 10.58 3.72
CA ASP A 3 -16.29 11.01 2.44
C ASP A 3 -15.28 11.73 1.52
N LYS A 4 -14.27 12.38 2.10
CA LYS A 4 -13.18 13.04 1.35
C LYS A 4 -12.04 12.07 1.01
N LEU A 5 -11.78 11.07 1.86
CA LEU A 5 -10.69 10.12 1.68
C LEU A 5 -11.04 8.97 0.73
N TYR A 6 -12.27 8.50 0.79
CA TYR A 6 -12.70 7.33 0.03
C TYR A 6 -12.59 7.49 -1.51
N PRO A 7 -12.95 8.63 -2.12
CA PRO A 7 -12.69 8.86 -3.55
C PRO A 7 -11.21 8.76 -3.92
N LEU A 8 -10.31 9.24 -3.05
CA LEU A 8 -8.86 9.17 -3.27
C LEU A 8 -8.35 7.71 -3.22
N TYR A 9 -8.91 6.89 -2.32
CA TYR A 9 -8.65 5.44 -2.28
C TYR A 9 -9.12 4.77 -3.57
N LEU A 10 -10.33 5.06 -4.04
CA LEU A 10 -10.87 4.49 -5.27
C LEU A 10 -10.04 4.84 -6.50
N ASN A 11 -9.43 6.02 -6.56
CA ASN A 11 -8.54 6.42 -7.65
C ASN A 11 -7.37 5.43 -7.84
N LEU A 12 -6.78 4.96 -6.74
CA LEU A 12 -5.74 3.93 -6.79
C LEU A 12 -6.31 2.55 -7.09
N HIS A 13 -7.42 2.21 -6.45
CA HIS A 13 -8.06 0.91 -6.61
C HIS A 13 -8.46 0.66 -8.07
N VAL A 14 -9.02 1.65 -8.76
CA VAL A 14 -9.42 1.54 -10.17
C VAL A 14 -8.21 1.33 -11.09
N LYS A 15 -7.04 1.86 -10.77
CA LYS A 15 -5.81 1.70 -11.57
C LYS A 15 -5.01 0.44 -11.24
N ALA A 16 -5.32 -0.23 -10.14
CA ALA A 16 -4.63 -1.46 -9.79
C ALA A 16 -4.91 -2.55 -10.83
N ARG A 17 -3.85 -3.18 -11.34
CA ARG A 17 -3.93 -4.27 -12.33
C ARG A 17 -4.70 -5.48 -11.81
N PHE A 18 -4.59 -5.75 -10.52
CA PHE A 18 -5.27 -6.85 -9.84
C PHE A 18 -6.14 -6.30 -8.70
N ARG A 19 -7.44 -6.57 -8.79
CA ARG A 19 -8.46 -6.11 -7.84
C ARG A 19 -9.27 -7.30 -7.37
N LEU A 20 -9.17 -7.64 -6.09
CA LEU A 20 -10.05 -8.66 -5.49
C LEU A 20 -11.41 -8.07 -5.11
N ALA A 21 -11.39 -7.01 -4.33
CA ALA A 21 -12.58 -6.30 -3.89
C ALA A 21 -12.20 -4.86 -3.50
N ALA A 22 -13.12 -3.92 -3.66
CA ALA A 22 -13.00 -2.59 -3.06
C ALA A 22 -13.50 -2.67 -1.61
N LEU A 23 -12.73 -2.12 -0.69
CA LEU A 23 -13.19 -1.95 0.68
C LEU A 23 -14.25 -0.84 0.75
N THR A 24 -15.20 -0.98 1.63
CA THR A 24 -16.25 0.02 1.82
C THR A 24 -15.75 1.20 2.69
N PRO A 25 -16.37 2.38 2.63
CA PRO A 25 -16.05 3.48 3.54
C PRO A 25 -16.14 3.06 5.01
N ARG A 26 -17.12 2.23 5.34
CA ARG A 26 -17.36 1.71 6.69
C ARG A 26 -16.16 0.93 7.24
N TYR A 27 -15.44 0.18 6.40
CA TYR A 27 -14.22 -0.53 6.79
C TYR A 27 -13.21 0.41 7.46
N PHE A 28 -12.92 1.57 6.85
CA PHE A 28 -11.92 2.51 7.39
C PHE A 28 -12.37 3.15 8.70
N VAL A 29 -13.68 3.40 8.85
CA VAL A 29 -14.25 3.91 10.10
C VAL A 29 -14.13 2.88 11.20
N GLU A 30 -14.57 1.63 10.94
CA GLU A 30 -14.48 0.53 11.90
C GLU A 30 -13.04 0.21 12.31
N MET A 31 -12.10 0.25 11.36
CA MET A 31 -10.67 0.07 11.69
C MET A 31 -10.18 1.13 12.67
N LYS A 32 -10.56 2.41 12.48
CA LYS A 32 -10.18 3.48 13.42
C LYS A 32 -10.86 3.36 14.78
N GLU A 33 -12.10 2.90 14.82
CA GLU A 33 -12.84 2.68 16.07
C GLU A 33 -12.29 1.50 16.87
N GLN A 34 -11.94 0.39 16.19
CA GLN A 34 -11.43 -0.82 16.84
C GLN A 34 -9.96 -0.71 17.24
N TYR A 35 -9.16 0.05 16.48
CA TYR A 35 -7.72 0.21 16.69
C TYR A 35 -7.33 1.70 16.79
N PRO A 36 -7.88 2.44 17.77
CA PRO A 36 -7.71 3.90 17.84
C PRO A 36 -6.25 4.33 18.00
N GLU A 37 -5.44 3.53 18.69
CA GLU A 37 -4.03 3.86 18.96
C GLU A 37 -3.08 3.35 17.86
N SER A 38 -3.36 2.18 17.27
CA SER A 38 -2.47 1.54 16.33
C SER A 38 -2.82 1.83 14.87
N PHE A 39 -4.09 2.07 14.52
CA PHE A 39 -4.47 2.44 13.16
C PHE A 39 -4.40 3.96 12.96
N ILE A 40 -3.39 4.39 12.24
CA ILE A 40 -3.10 5.80 12.01
C ILE A 40 -3.50 6.19 10.58
N VAL A 41 -4.17 7.33 10.44
CA VAL A 41 -4.51 7.95 9.15
C VAL A 41 -3.94 9.36 9.13
N LYS A 42 -3.14 9.68 8.12
CA LYS A 42 -2.57 11.01 7.90
C LYS A 42 -2.99 11.54 6.53
N THR A 43 -3.36 12.81 6.46
CA THR A 43 -3.85 13.46 5.24
C THR A 43 -2.83 14.45 4.69
N TYR A 44 -2.94 14.72 3.39
CA TYR A 44 -2.19 15.76 2.69
C TYR A 44 -3.17 16.78 2.16
N SER A 45 -2.90 18.04 2.45
CA SER A 45 -3.75 19.14 2.00
C SER A 45 -2.95 20.11 1.13
N LEU A 46 -3.56 20.60 0.07
CA LEU A 46 -3.06 21.66 -0.79
C LEU A 46 -4.16 22.71 -0.93
N ASN A 47 -3.84 23.97 -0.63
CA ASN A 47 -4.78 25.08 -0.69
C ASN A 47 -6.09 24.85 0.10
N GLY A 48 -5.99 24.15 1.25
CA GLY A 48 -7.14 23.83 2.10
C GLY A 48 -7.95 22.60 1.70
N GLU A 49 -7.64 21.97 0.57
CA GLU A 49 -8.30 20.74 0.11
C GLU A 49 -7.45 19.51 0.37
N ILE A 50 -8.09 18.39 0.75
CA ILE A 50 -7.40 17.12 0.94
C ILE A 50 -7.12 16.50 -0.45
N VAL A 51 -5.83 16.34 -0.77
CA VAL A 51 -5.35 15.82 -2.06
C VAL A 51 -4.79 14.40 -1.97
N GLY A 52 -4.59 13.91 -0.75
CA GLY A 52 -4.11 12.55 -0.52
C GLY A 52 -4.22 12.14 0.94
N PHE A 53 -4.02 10.86 1.18
CA PHE A 53 -3.88 10.30 2.51
C PHE A 53 -3.01 9.05 2.50
N ARG A 54 -2.48 8.68 3.65
CA ARG A 54 -1.90 7.39 3.95
C ARG A 54 -2.48 6.82 5.23
N SER A 55 -2.60 5.52 5.31
CA SER A 55 -2.94 4.80 6.53
C SER A 55 -1.93 3.69 6.79
N PHE A 56 -1.70 3.40 8.06
CA PHE A 56 -0.78 2.35 8.48
C PHE A 56 -1.17 1.84 9.87
N PHE A 57 -0.71 0.63 10.15
CA PHE A 57 -0.72 0.09 11.50
C PHE A 57 0.63 0.28 12.13
N LEU A 58 0.62 0.73 13.38
CA LEU A 58 1.81 0.81 14.20
C LEU A 58 1.73 -0.28 15.25
N ASN A 59 2.61 -1.26 15.13
CA ASN A 59 2.81 -2.32 16.11
C ASN A 59 4.10 -2.03 16.88
N GLU A 60 4.43 -2.81 17.93
CA GLU A 60 5.56 -2.54 18.83
C GLU A 60 6.87 -2.21 18.11
N ASN A 61 7.24 -2.99 17.08
CA ASN A 61 8.51 -2.84 16.36
C ASN A 61 8.33 -2.63 14.84
N GLN A 62 7.11 -2.49 14.36
CA GLN A 62 6.82 -2.53 12.93
C GLN A 62 5.79 -1.48 12.55
N LEU A 63 6.04 -0.78 11.45
CA LEU A 63 5.04 0.01 10.75
C LEU A 63 4.59 -0.75 9.50
N ASP A 64 3.31 -1.08 9.44
CA ASP A 64 2.69 -1.75 8.30
C ASP A 64 1.85 -0.77 7.49
N ALA A 65 2.36 -0.38 6.31
CA ALA A 65 1.66 0.51 5.40
C ALA A 65 0.40 -0.19 4.84
N HIS A 66 -0.75 0.39 5.12
CA HIS A 66 -2.04 -0.21 4.81
C HIS A 66 -2.58 0.26 3.45
N PHE A 67 -3.15 1.47 3.40
CA PHE A 67 -3.66 2.06 2.16
C PHE A 67 -3.20 3.50 1.99
N ILE A 68 -3.12 3.90 0.75
CA ILE A 68 -2.93 5.29 0.35
C ILE A 68 -4.03 5.70 -0.61
N GLY A 69 -4.30 6.99 -0.67
CA GLY A 69 -5.15 7.59 -1.69
C GLY A 69 -4.51 8.87 -2.19
N VAL A 70 -4.61 9.12 -3.48
CA VAL A 70 -4.04 10.32 -4.10
C VAL A 70 -4.97 10.90 -5.16
N ASN A 71 -4.96 12.20 -5.28
CA ASN A 71 -5.46 12.87 -6.46
C ASN A 71 -4.41 12.71 -7.58
N TYR A 72 -4.75 11.95 -8.62
CA TYR A 72 -3.81 11.62 -9.68
C TYR A 72 -3.44 12.80 -10.59
N GLU A 73 -4.32 13.74 -10.76
CA GLU A 73 -4.05 14.93 -11.57
C GLU A 73 -2.92 15.72 -10.94
N LEU A 74 -3.05 15.99 -9.65
CA LEU A 74 -2.04 16.70 -8.86
C LEU A 74 -0.78 15.86 -8.60
N ASN A 75 -0.91 14.53 -8.51
CA ASN A 75 0.24 13.66 -8.24
C ASN A 75 1.36 13.81 -9.28
N ARG A 76 1.02 14.10 -10.54
CA ARG A 76 2.03 14.32 -11.60
C ARG A 76 2.82 15.61 -11.39
N GLU A 77 2.20 16.62 -10.81
CA GLU A 77 2.79 17.94 -10.60
C GLU A 77 3.64 17.99 -9.32
N ILE A 78 3.13 17.40 -8.24
CA ILE A 78 3.75 17.51 -6.90
C ILE A 78 4.42 16.23 -6.41
N ASN A 79 4.47 15.16 -7.21
CA ASN A 79 5.04 13.86 -6.86
C ASN A 79 4.51 13.32 -5.51
N LEU A 80 3.20 13.46 -5.27
CA LEU A 80 2.58 13.15 -3.98
C LEU A 80 2.80 11.69 -3.55
N TYR A 81 2.75 10.74 -4.49
CA TYR A 81 3.00 9.34 -4.18
C TYR A 81 4.41 9.11 -3.62
N GLN A 82 5.42 9.72 -4.24
CA GLN A 82 6.80 9.62 -3.78
C GLN A 82 6.97 10.27 -2.39
N ARG A 83 6.32 11.41 -2.17
CA ARG A 83 6.28 12.07 -0.86
C ARG A 83 5.68 11.15 0.20
N ILE A 84 4.58 10.47 -0.10
CA ILE A 84 3.95 9.51 0.82
C ILE A 84 4.91 8.39 1.21
N LEU A 85 5.70 7.87 0.26
CA LEU A 85 6.69 6.84 0.56
C LEU A 85 7.77 7.33 1.53
N TYR A 86 8.31 8.54 1.33
CA TYR A 86 9.25 9.14 2.27
C TYR A 86 8.64 9.37 3.64
N ASP A 87 7.38 9.78 3.69
CA ASP A 87 6.69 10.01 4.95
C ASP A 87 6.42 8.72 5.72
N PHE A 88 6.23 7.56 5.06
CA PHE A 88 6.21 6.26 5.74
C PHE A 88 7.57 5.93 6.39
N VAL A 89 8.67 6.19 5.68
CA VAL A 89 10.02 6.01 6.26
C VAL A 89 10.21 6.92 7.46
N SER A 90 9.82 8.19 7.34
CA SER A 90 9.89 9.16 8.44
C SER A 90 9.05 8.71 9.64
N ASP A 91 7.82 8.25 9.40
CA ASP A 91 6.95 7.77 10.48
C ASP A 91 7.54 6.54 11.18
N ALA A 92 8.11 5.59 10.44
CA ALA A 92 8.76 4.41 11.01
C ALA A 92 9.96 4.79 11.90
N ILE A 93 10.79 5.72 11.43
CA ILE A 93 11.94 6.23 12.21
C ILE A 93 11.46 6.92 13.49
N HIS A 94 10.48 7.82 13.40
CA HIS A 94 9.96 8.53 14.57
C HIS A 94 9.27 7.62 15.58
N ALA A 95 8.65 6.54 15.10
CA ALA A 95 8.04 5.53 15.97
C ALA A 95 9.06 4.56 16.58
N GLY A 96 10.33 4.60 16.16
CA GLY A 96 11.35 3.64 16.59
C GLY A 96 11.13 2.23 16.03
N SER A 97 10.36 2.11 14.93
CA SER A 97 10.10 0.82 14.30
C SER A 97 11.37 0.26 13.68
N SER A 98 11.66 -1.01 13.92
CA SER A 98 12.78 -1.73 13.29
C SER A 98 12.48 -2.15 11.85
N GLU A 99 11.20 -2.25 11.49
CA GLU A 99 10.74 -2.68 10.17
C GLU A 99 9.64 -1.77 9.62
N LEU A 100 9.70 -1.52 8.31
CA LEU A 100 8.66 -0.85 7.54
C LEU A 100 8.18 -1.78 6.43
N LEU A 101 6.95 -2.28 6.55
CA LEU A 101 6.30 -3.08 5.52
C LEU A 101 5.50 -2.16 4.58
N LEU A 102 5.88 -2.14 3.31
CA LEU A 102 5.24 -1.28 2.30
C LEU A 102 4.18 -2.02 1.46
N GLY A 103 3.83 -3.26 1.84
CA GLY A 103 2.88 -4.08 1.12
C GLY A 103 3.42 -4.59 -0.23
N ARG A 104 2.60 -5.37 -0.93
CA ARG A 104 3.00 -6.25 -2.04
C ARG A 104 2.98 -5.65 -3.44
N THR A 105 2.46 -4.46 -3.64
CA THR A 105 2.27 -3.84 -4.98
C THR A 105 3.27 -2.73 -5.21
N ALA A 106 3.45 -2.33 -6.49
CA ALA A 106 4.30 -1.21 -6.89
C ALA A 106 5.76 -1.34 -6.39
N ALA A 107 6.36 -2.53 -6.54
CA ALA A 107 7.70 -2.83 -6.05
C ALA A 107 8.77 -1.89 -6.64
N GLU A 108 8.69 -1.57 -7.94
CA GLU A 108 9.65 -0.70 -8.60
C GLU A 108 9.78 0.69 -7.95
N ILE A 109 8.64 1.36 -7.70
CA ILE A 109 8.70 2.70 -7.09
C ILE A 109 9.09 2.62 -5.61
N LYS A 110 8.75 1.56 -4.89
CA LYS A 110 9.17 1.35 -3.51
C LYS A 110 10.67 1.10 -3.40
N SER A 111 11.27 0.45 -4.40
CA SER A 111 12.72 0.29 -4.43
C SER A 111 13.48 1.62 -4.54
N THR A 112 12.84 2.71 -4.99
CA THR A 112 13.46 4.05 -5.02
C THR A 112 13.73 4.66 -3.64
N ILE A 113 13.14 4.10 -2.60
CA ILE A 113 13.40 4.49 -1.21
C ILE A 113 14.19 3.43 -0.43
N GLY A 114 14.78 2.46 -1.15
CA GLY A 114 15.60 1.39 -0.56
C GLY A 114 14.81 0.18 -0.07
N ALA A 115 13.53 0.05 -0.41
CA ALA A 115 12.77 -1.13 -0.02
C ALA A 115 13.33 -2.39 -0.71
N ILE A 116 13.52 -3.44 0.09
CA ILE A 116 14.02 -4.74 -0.35
C ILE A 116 12.83 -5.67 -0.57
N PRO A 117 12.72 -6.35 -1.72
CA PRO A 117 11.65 -7.29 -1.96
C PRO A 117 11.83 -8.56 -1.12
N HIS A 118 10.72 -9.03 -0.54
CA HIS A 118 10.62 -10.34 0.08
C HIS A 118 9.60 -11.19 -0.64
N ASP A 119 9.95 -12.43 -0.93
CA ASP A 119 9.04 -13.37 -1.59
C ASP A 119 7.90 -13.75 -0.66
N LEU A 120 6.68 -13.65 -1.18
CA LEU A 120 5.47 -14.06 -0.49
C LEU A 120 4.87 -15.29 -1.19
N THR A 121 4.52 -16.30 -0.41
CA THR A 121 3.85 -17.50 -0.92
C THR A 121 2.36 -17.45 -0.58
N CYS A 122 1.51 -17.61 -1.60
CA CYS A 122 0.07 -17.69 -1.43
C CYS A 122 -0.41 -19.13 -1.72
N TYR A 123 -1.10 -19.73 -0.75
CA TYR A 123 -1.71 -21.05 -0.91
C TYR A 123 -3.20 -20.87 -1.21
N ILE A 124 -3.64 -21.36 -2.37
CA ILE A 124 -5.03 -21.30 -2.78
C ILE A 124 -5.54 -22.74 -2.97
N ARG A 125 -6.68 -23.03 -2.31
CA ARG A 125 -7.37 -24.32 -2.44
C ARG A 125 -8.87 -24.08 -2.58
N HIS A 126 -9.45 -24.61 -3.65
CA HIS A 126 -10.90 -24.64 -3.78
C HIS A 126 -11.49 -25.82 -3.00
N ARG A 127 -12.67 -25.63 -2.40
CA ARG A 127 -13.38 -26.65 -1.62
C ARG A 127 -13.69 -27.92 -2.45
N ASN A 128 -14.07 -27.74 -3.71
CA ASN A 128 -14.37 -28.83 -4.63
C ASN A 128 -13.07 -29.26 -5.34
N SER A 129 -12.76 -30.57 -5.31
CA SER A 129 -11.54 -31.15 -5.89
C SER A 129 -11.44 -30.95 -7.40
N LEU A 130 -12.56 -31.06 -8.13
CA LEU A 130 -12.57 -30.88 -9.59
C LEU A 130 -12.28 -29.42 -9.96
N SER A 131 -12.91 -28.48 -9.26
CA SER A 131 -12.63 -27.06 -9.44
C SER A 131 -11.18 -26.71 -9.10
N ASN A 132 -10.60 -27.40 -8.14
CA ASN A 132 -9.21 -27.19 -7.74
C ASN A 132 -8.21 -27.56 -8.87
N GLN A 133 -8.51 -28.59 -9.65
CA GLN A 133 -7.70 -28.95 -10.81
C GLN A 133 -7.80 -27.93 -11.95
N ILE A 134 -8.99 -27.33 -12.13
CA ILE A 134 -9.24 -26.33 -13.17
C ILE A 134 -8.58 -24.97 -12.81
N ILE A 135 -8.56 -24.62 -11.53
CA ILE A 135 -8.00 -23.33 -11.08
C ILE A 135 -6.47 -23.27 -11.22
N ARG A 136 -5.78 -24.40 -11.08
CA ARG A 136 -4.30 -24.47 -11.07
C ARG A 136 -3.64 -23.76 -12.26
N PRO A 137 -4.00 -24.01 -13.54
CA PRO A 137 -3.37 -23.32 -14.68
C PRO A 137 -3.67 -21.81 -14.72
N PHE A 138 -4.79 -21.36 -14.12
CA PHE A 138 -5.13 -19.94 -14.04
C PHE A 138 -4.28 -19.20 -12.98
N ILE A 139 -3.89 -19.87 -11.90
CA ILE A 139 -3.03 -19.29 -10.88
C ILE A 139 -1.62 -19.05 -11.43
N ASP A 140 -1.09 -19.95 -12.25
CA ASP A 140 0.20 -19.78 -12.89
C ASP A 140 0.23 -18.58 -13.87
N TYR A 141 -0.92 -18.20 -14.41
CA TYR A 141 -1.07 -17.02 -15.26
C TYR A 141 -1.08 -15.68 -14.49
N LEU A 142 -1.36 -15.71 -13.18
CA LEU A 142 -1.41 -14.54 -12.30
C LEU A 142 -0.03 -14.11 -11.76
N LYS A 143 1.06 -14.58 -12.36
CA LYS A 143 2.41 -14.18 -11.95
C LYS A 143 2.58 -12.66 -12.05
N PRO A 144 3.27 -12.03 -11.09
CA PRO A 144 3.64 -10.63 -11.19
C PRO A 144 4.45 -10.37 -12.46
N SER A 145 4.29 -9.21 -13.06
CA SER A 145 5.17 -8.79 -14.15
C SER A 145 6.58 -8.56 -13.62
N ASP A 146 7.58 -8.89 -14.44
CA ASP A 146 8.96 -8.56 -14.17
C ASP A 146 9.10 -7.05 -13.92
N TRP A 147 9.94 -6.69 -12.97
CA TRP A 147 10.26 -5.32 -12.63
C TRP A 147 11.75 -5.20 -12.29
N THR A 148 12.31 -4.01 -12.47
CA THR A 148 13.73 -3.77 -12.22
C THR A 148 13.88 -3.01 -10.90
N PRO A 149 14.62 -3.57 -9.91
CA PRO A 149 14.90 -2.85 -8.68
C PRO A 149 15.75 -1.62 -8.95
N ARG A 150 15.40 -0.51 -8.31
CA ARG A 150 16.19 0.72 -8.32
C ARG A 150 16.99 0.76 -7.02
N SER A 151 18.30 0.94 -7.13
CA SER A 151 19.19 1.06 -5.96
C SER A 151 19.48 2.54 -5.70
N PRO A 152 18.77 3.20 -4.76
CA PRO A 152 18.92 4.63 -4.52
C PRO A 152 20.19 4.95 -3.72
N PHE A 153 20.73 3.95 -3.03
CA PHE A 153 21.93 4.11 -2.20
C PHE A 153 23.15 3.55 -2.92
N ARG A 154 24.29 4.28 -2.84
CA ARG A 154 25.57 3.71 -3.24
C ARG A 154 25.88 2.59 -2.26
N LEU A 155 26.12 1.38 -2.76
CA LEU A 155 26.74 0.34 -1.96
C LEU A 155 28.11 0.90 -1.58
N GLY A 156 28.35 1.11 -0.29
CA GLY A 156 29.65 1.58 0.18
C GLY A 156 30.76 0.65 -0.30
N GLU A 157 31.81 1.22 -0.85
CA GLU A 157 33.08 0.56 -1.07
C GLU A 157 33.72 0.18 0.26
#